data_424734cc26a97703e67e4cbc3dc6a56c
#
_entry.id   424734cc26a97703e67e4cbc3dc6a56c
#
_cell.length_a   1.000
_cell.length_b   1.000
_cell.length_c   1.000
_cell.angle_alpha   90.00
_cell.angle_beta   90.00
_cell.angle_gamma   90.00
#
_symmetry.space_group_name_H-M   'P 1'
#
loop_
_entity.id
_entity.type
_entity.pdbx_description
1 polymer ?
#
loop_
_entity_poly.entity_id
_entity_poly.type
_entity_poly.pdbx_seq_one_letter_code
_entity_poly.pdbx_strand_id
1 'polypeptide(L)'
;MKYILVVGDGMADMPIDALGGKTPLEFLAPENMAQVGGGALYRFRSCPEGLPPGSDVAFLSLFGNDAKQCYTGRSPLEAAGLNARLDPGDVCFRVNLVSVQNGKMASHNGHNVVGEEARGRMEALLHDEIFAGLAQGMRFAVTDTFRHVAVLPGAGEARYSLTAPHDIAGEAIAPYLPADALLRALTERSMQVLSDYSTANCAWFWGAGTAARLLNFAETFGKKGFVATAVPLVKGIARLMGMDAPDLPFATGLLDTDYAGKARAVLEALDAGYDFAVLHVEAPDEASHEGSLEDKLEAIRRIDRLALAPLLRRAGDFRLMLMPDHYTLLSTRTHDGTPVPVAVYGSRVASQPRPFTEQACAGAPVMEKSDALMRALFGGA
;
A
#
# COMPACT_ATOMS: atom_id res chain seq x y z
N MET A 1 21.23 14.41 12.67
CA MET A 1 20.97 13.00 12.33
C MET A 1 19.74 12.93 11.44
N LYS A 2 19.83 12.29 10.28
CA LYS A 2 18.71 12.05 9.36
C LYS A 2 18.30 10.58 9.41
N TYR A 3 17.03 10.29 9.13
CA TYR A 3 16.47 8.94 9.24
C TYR A 3 15.78 8.57 7.94
N ILE A 4 16.06 7.37 7.45
CA ILE A 4 15.53 6.87 6.17
C ILE A 4 14.87 5.51 6.43
N LEU A 5 13.65 5.31 5.94
CA LEU A 5 13.01 4.01 5.86
C LEU A 5 12.87 3.62 4.39
N VAL A 6 13.45 2.51 4.00
CA VAL A 6 13.28 1.92 2.67
C VAL A 6 12.38 0.71 2.79
N VAL A 7 11.24 0.76 2.11
CA VAL A 7 10.27 -0.33 2.07
C VAL A 7 10.22 -0.89 0.65
N GLY A 8 10.68 -2.12 0.49
CA GLY A 8 10.43 -2.92 -0.70
C GLY A 8 9.17 -3.76 -0.47
N ASP A 9 8.03 -3.23 -0.91
CA ASP A 9 6.71 -3.82 -0.69
C ASP A 9 6.68 -5.26 -1.22
N GLY A 10 6.26 -6.19 -0.38
CA GLY A 10 6.14 -7.59 -0.75
C GLY A 10 7.44 -8.29 -1.19
N MET A 11 8.64 -7.71 -0.97
CA MET A 11 9.89 -8.31 -1.48
C MET A 11 10.29 -9.62 -0.79
N ALA A 12 9.79 -9.89 0.44
CA ALA A 12 10.02 -11.14 1.13
C ALA A 12 9.13 -12.27 0.58
N ASP A 13 9.68 -13.48 0.60
CA ASP A 13 9.01 -14.69 0.12
C ASP A 13 9.47 -15.92 0.89
N MET A 14 8.80 -17.05 0.66
CA MET A 14 9.25 -18.36 1.09
C MET A 14 10.24 -18.93 0.07
N PRO A 15 10.98 -20.00 0.44
CA PRO A 15 11.87 -20.70 -0.50
C PRO A 15 11.11 -21.19 -1.75
N ILE A 16 11.68 -20.95 -2.92
CA ILE A 16 11.08 -21.24 -4.22
C ILE A 16 11.89 -22.33 -4.93
N ASP A 17 11.25 -23.39 -5.39
CA ASP A 17 11.92 -24.53 -6.06
C ASP A 17 12.71 -24.09 -7.31
N ALA A 18 12.16 -23.17 -8.11
CA ALA A 18 12.83 -22.62 -9.29
C ALA A 18 14.12 -21.85 -8.97
N LEU A 19 14.32 -21.43 -7.71
CA LEU A 19 15.53 -20.80 -7.19
C LEU A 19 16.43 -21.77 -6.42
N GLY A 20 16.19 -23.07 -6.55
CA GLY A 20 16.94 -24.12 -5.84
C GLY A 20 16.66 -24.12 -4.33
N GLY A 21 15.43 -23.84 -3.92
CA GLY A 21 15.00 -23.77 -2.52
C GLY A 21 15.46 -22.53 -1.79
N LYS A 22 15.78 -21.45 -2.48
CA LYS A 22 16.15 -20.14 -1.91
C LYS A 22 14.99 -19.16 -2.03
N THR A 23 14.96 -18.19 -1.13
CA THR A 23 14.11 -17.00 -1.30
C THR A 23 14.67 -16.07 -2.39
N PRO A 24 13.90 -15.14 -2.95
CA PRO A 24 14.40 -14.13 -3.87
C PRO A 24 15.60 -13.33 -3.33
N LEU A 25 15.57 -12.94 -2.05
CA LEU A 25 16.66 -12.20 -1.39
C LEU A 25 17.93 -13.09 -1.24
N GLU A 26 17.78 -14.36 -0.88
CA GLU A 26 18.91 -15.31 -0.81
C GLU A 26 19.50 -15.61 -2.19
N PHE A 27 18.67 -15.74 -3.21
CA PHE A 27 19.11 -16.04 -4.58
C PHE A 27 19.89 -14.88 -5.19
N LEU A 28 19.39 -13.64 -4.99
CA LEU A 28 20.02 -12.44 -5.55
C LEU A 28 21.26 -12.01 -4.77
N ALA A 29 21.27 -12.20 -3.45
CA ALA A 29 22.30 -11.69 -2.55
C ALA A 29 22.72 -10.24 -2.86
N PRO A 30 21.79 -9.24 -2.82
CA PRO A 30 22.05 -7.88 -3.28
C PRO A 30 23.10 -7.19 -2.42
N GLU A 31 24.09 -6.54 -3.05
CA GLU A 31 25.27 -6.02 -2.36
C GLU A 31 24.96 -4.85 -1.39
N ASN A 32 24.13 -3.90 -1.84
CA ASN A 32 23.77 -2.75 -0.99
C ASN A 32 22.84 -3.17 0.15
N MET A 33 21.93 -4.12 -0.09
CA MET A 33 21.12 -4.71 0.97
C MET A 33 21.97 -5.49 1.96
N ALA A 34 23.03 -6.20 1.51
CA ALA A 34 23.98 -6.87 2.38
C ALA A 34 24.78 -5.88 3.25
N GLN A 35 25.14 -4.71 2.70
CA GLN A 35 25.75 -3.64 3.50
C GLN A 35 24.81 -3.20 4.63
N VAL A 36 23.51 -3.00 4.36
CA VAL A 36 22.50 -2.66 5.37
C VAL A 36 22.29 -3.81 6.35
N GLY A 37 22.25 -5.04 5.87
CA GLY A 37 22.17 -6.28 6.65
C GLY A 37 23.31 -6.43 7.66
N GLY A 38 24.46 -5.81 7.38
CA GLY A 38 25.59 -5.73 8.31
C GLY A 38 25.28 -5.02 9.63
N GLY A 39 24.25 -4.20 9.69
CA GLY A 39 23.80 -3.50 10.88
C GLY A 39 23.02 -4.36 11.88
N ALA A 40 22.12 -3.77 12.64
CA ALA A 40 21.27 -4.49 13.59
C ALA A 40 20.10 -5.16 12.86
N LEU A 41 19.91 -6.46 13.08
CA LEU A 41 18.80 -7.23 12.50
C LEU A 41 17.70 -7.48 13.51
N TYR A 42 16.47 -7.39 13.01
CA TYR A 42 15.23 -7.67 13.73
C TYR A 42 14.25 -8.38 12.82
N ARG A 43 13.15 -8.82 13.39
CA ARG A 43 11.90 -9.15 12.69
C ARG A 43 10.79 -8.23 13.21
N PHE A 44 9.84 -7.89 12.40
CA PHE A 44 8.73 -7.04 12.80
C PHE A 44 7.40 -7.65 12.39
N ARG A 45 6.45 -7.73 13.34
CA ARG A 45 5.08 -8.12 13.05
C ARG A 45 4.30 -6.92 12.53
N SER A 46 4.42 -6.67 11.25
CA SER A 46 3.76 -5.55 10.57
C SER A 46 2.24 -5.70 10.51
N CYS A 47 1.77 -6.95 10.38
CA CYS A 47 0.35 -7.30 10.39
C CYS A 47 0.03 -8.04 11.69
N PRO A 48 -0.57 -7.35 12.69
CA PRO A 48 -0.94 -7.97 13.97
C PRO A 48 -1.99 -9.07 13.80
N GLU A 49 -1.89 -10.12 14.60
CA GLU A 49 -2.88 -11.22 14.60
C GLU A 49 -4.32 -10.72 14.77
N GLY A 50 -5.22 -11.25 13.94
CA GLY A 50 -6.63 -10.88 13.91
C GLY A 50 -6.98 -9.79 12.90
N LEU A 51 -5.98 -9.20 12.23
CA LEU A 51 -6.18 -8.34 11.06
C LEU A 51 -5.67 -9.05 9.80
N PRO A 52 -6.29 -8.84 8.64
CA PRO A 52 -5.81 -9.41 7.40
C PRO A 52 -4.43 -8.84 7.06
N PRO A 53 -3.47 -9.65 6.57
CA PRO A 53 -2.20 -9.12 6.09
C PRO A 53 -2.41 -8.29 4.82
N GLY A 54 -1.77 -7.12 4.79
CA GLY A 54 -1.81 -6.19 3.67
C GLY A 54 -1.17 -4.86 4.01
N SER A 55 -0.84 -4.08 2.98
CA SER A 55 -0.12 -2.80 3.12
C SER A 55 -0.87 -1.78 3.97
N ASP A 56 -2.21 -1.81 4.01
CA ASP A 56 -3.01 -0.93 4.87
C ASP A 56 -2.71 -1.15 6.36
N VAL A 57 -2.75 -2.39 6.82
CA VAL A 57 -2.45 -2.77 8.20
C VAL A 57 -0.95 -2.63 8.48
N ALA A 58 -0.11 -3.06 7.53
CA ALA A 58 1.34 -3.01 7.66
C ALA A 58 1.85 -1.58 7.82
N PHE A 59 1.47 -0.64 6.95
CA PHE A 59 1.93 0.75 7.04
C PHE A 59 1.42 1.50 8.25
N LEU A 60 0.21 1.20 8.75
CA LEU A 60 -0.23 1.70 10.05
C LEU A 60 0.77 1.31 11.15
N SER A 61 1.13 0.03 11.20
CA SER A 61 2.09 -0.50 12.16
C SER A 61 3.51 0.04 11.93
N LEU A 62 3.99 0.11 10.69
CA LEU A 62 5.30 0.64 10.32
C LEU A 62 5.49 2.09 10.81
N PHE A 63 4.45 2.90 10.73
CA PHE A 63 4.49 4.30 11.17
C PHE A 63 4.15 4.48 12.66
N GLY A 64 4.02 3.40 13.42
CA GLY A 64 3.88 3.44 14.87
C GLY A 64 2.46 3.49 15.40
N ASN A 65 1.43 3.35 14.55
CA ASN A 65 0.05 3.23 15.00
C ASN A 65 -0.26 1.82 15.49
N ASP A 66 -1.13 1.69 16.48
CA ASP A 66 -1.75 0.41 16.82
C ASP A 66 -2.88 0.12 15.83
N ALA A 67 -2.56 -0.70 14.81
CA ALA A 67 -3.51 -1.03 13.75
C ALA A 67 -4.81 -1.66 14.30
N LYS A 68 -4.76 -2.41 15.41
CA LYS A 68 -5.96 -3.00 16.04
C LYS A 68 -6.92 -1.94 16.58
N GLN A 69 -6.43 -0.76 16.93
CA GLN A 69 -7.24 0.34 17.46
C GLN A 69 -7.69 1.34 16.41
N CYS A 70 -6.85 1.58 15.39
CA CYS A 70 -7.09 2.66 14.44
C CYS A 70 -7.56 2.20 13.05
N TYR A 71 -7.45 0.91 12.72
CA TYR A 71 -7.88 0.41 11.41
C TYR A 71 -9.40 0.32 11.34
N THR A 72 -9.99 1.13 10.48
CA THR A 72 -11.45 1.21 10.26
C THR A 72 -11.86 0.72 8.88
N GLY A 73 -10.88 0.28 8.08
CA GLY A 73 -11.03 -0.15 6.69
C GLY A 73 -10.02 0.53 5.77
N ARG A 74 -9.84 -0.01 4.58
CA ARG A 74 -8.87 0.47 3.58
C ARG A 74 -9.30 1.78 2.92
N SER A 75 -10.61 1.92 2.62
CA SER A 75 -11.12 3.06 1.83
C SER A 75 -10.86 4.43 2.45
N PRO A 76 -10.98 4.65 3.77
CA PRO A 76 -10.68 5.95 4.35
C PRO A 76 -9.21 6.37 4.19
N LEU A 77 -8.31 5.39 4.21
CA LEU A 77 -6.89 5.63 4.00
C LEU A 77 -6.60 6.03 2.55
N GLU A 78 -7.21 5.34 1.59
CA GLU A 78 -7.10 5.69 0.17
C GLU A 78 -7.76 7.05 -0.13
N ALA A 79 -8.92 7.33 0.47
CA ALA A 79 -9.59 8.63 0.35
C ALA A 79 -8.65 9.80 0.72
N ALA A 80 -7.95 9.69 1.85
CA ALA A 80 -6.97 10.67 2.27
C ALA A 80 -5.82 10.82 1.27
N GLY A 81 -5.39 9.72 0.66
CA GLY A 81 -4.38 9.71 -0.41
C GLY A 81 -4.81 10.41 -1.70
N LEU A 82 -6.11 10.42 -1.96
CA LEU A 82 -6.74 11.11 -3.09
C LEU A 82 -7.23 12.52 -2.74
N ASN A 83 -6.88 13.04 -1.56
CA ASN A 83 -7.37 14.31 -1.02
C ASN A 83 -8.92 14.37 -0.91
N ALA A 84 -9.60 13.24 -0.85
CA ALA A 84 -11.02 13.18 -0.58
C ALA A 84 -11.26 13.42 0.91
N ARG A 85 -12.01 14.49 1.22
CA ARG A 85 -12.34 14.82 2.60
C ARG A 85 -13.28 13.79 3.21
N LEU A 86 -12.96 13.34 4.41
CA LEU A 86 -13.77 12.45 5.22
C LEU A 86 -13.97 13.11 6.59
N ASP A 87 -15.21 13.49 6.88
CA ASP A 87 -15.57 14.08 8.17
C ASP A 87 -15.92 12.98 9.20
N PRO A 88 -15.81 13.26 10.51
CA PRO A 88 -16.29 12.33 11.53
C PRO A 88 -17.77 11.97 11.31
N GLY A 89 -18.07 10.67 11.25
CA GLY A 89 -19.41 10.18 10.96
C GLY A 89 -19.69 9.89 9.49
N ASP A 90 -18.75 10.16 8.59
CA ASP A 90 -18.82 9.72 7.19
C ASP A 90 -18.40 8.25 7.03
N VAL A 91 -18.94 7.59 6.02
CA VAL A 91 -18.46 6.29 5.54
C VAL A 91 -17.86 6.43 4.15
N CYS A 92 -16.72 5.83 3.96
CA CYS A 92 -16.02 5.78 2.68
C CYS A 92 -16.09 4.37 2.10
N PHE A 93 -16.25 4.27 0.79
CA PHE A 93 -16.24 3.03 0.02
C PHE A 93 -15.22 3.12 -1.10
N ARG A 94 -14.57 2.01 -1.41
CA ARG A 94 -13.93 1.84 -2.72
C ARG A 94 -15.01 1.61 -3.76
N VAL A 95 -14.80 2.16 -4.94
CA VAL A 95 -15.63 1.93 -6.10
C VAL A 95 -14.72 1.45 -7.23
N ASN A 96 -14.75 0.15 -7.51
CA ASN A 96 -14.00 -0.39 -8.63
C ASN A 96 -14.90 -0.40 -9.89
N LEU A 97 -14.35 0.06 -11.01
CA LEU A 97 -14.91 -0.28 -12.29
C LEU A 97 -14.54 -1.73 -12.62
N VAL A 98 -15.52 -2.62 -12.58
CA VAL A 98 -15.36 -4.05 -12.82
C VAL A 98 -16.02 -4.45 -14.14
N SER A 99 -15.64 -5.61 -14.70
CA SER A 99 -16.33 -6.19 -15.84
C SER A 99 -17.23 -7.32 -15.40
N VAL A 100 -18.52 -7.20 -15.69
CA VAL A 100 -19.52 -8.23 -15.49
C VAL A 100 -19.96 -8.79 -16.84
N GLN A 101 -19.85 -10.10 -17.04
CA GLN A 101 -20.28 -10.80 -18.27
C GLN A 101 -21.14 -12.00 -17.90
N ASN A 102 -22.29 -12.11 -18.52
CA ASN A 102 -23.26 -13.20 -18.25
C ASN A 102 -23.59 -13.35 -16.75
N GLY A 103 -23.68 -12.24 -16.03
CA GLY A 103 -23.95 -12.22 -14.59
C GLY A 103 -22.79 -12.72 -13.70
N LYS A 104 -21.57 -12.82 -14.24
CA LYS A 104 -20.36 -13.23 -13.51
C LYS A 104 -19.33 -12.12 -13.46
N MET A 105 -18.52 -12.09 -12.40
CA MET A 105 -17.36 -11.20 -12.26
C MET A 105 -16.26 -11.64 -13.23
N ALA A 106 -16.23 -11.07 -14.43
CA ALA A 106 -15.24 -11.41 -15.45
C ALA A 106 -13.87 -10.75 -15.18
N SER A 107 -13.88 -9.54 -14.58
CA SER A 107 -12.65 -8.86 -14.18
C SER A 107 -12.92 -7.90 -13.02
N HIS A 108 -12.17 -8.00 -11.95
CA HIS A 108 -12.26 -7.14 -10.77
C HIS A 108 -11.68 -5.72 -10.96
N ASN A 109 -10.96 -5.50 -12.06
CA ASN A 109 -10.29 -4.26 -12.41
C ASN A 109 -10.67 -3.72 -13.79
N GLY A 110 -11.80 -4.20 -14.34
CA GLY A 110 -12.30 -3.75 -15.66
C GLY A 110 -11.35 -4.04 -16.82
N HIS A 111 -10.50 -5.08 -16.71
CA HIS A 111 -9.39 -5.39 -17.62
C HIS A 111 -8.32 -4.28 -17.62
N ASN A 112 -7.98 -3.78 -16.44
CA ASN A 112 -7.02 -2.70 -16.23
C ASN A 112 -7.40 -1.38 -16.92
N VAL A 113 -8.69 -1.02 -16.88
CA VAL A 113 -9.14 0.26 -17.43
C VAL A 113 -8.43 1.43 -16.76
N VAL A 114 -7.86 2.33 -17.56
CA VAL A 114 -7.07 3.49 -17.10
C VAL A 114 -7.32 4.73 -17.96
N GLY A 115 -6.80 5.88 -17.51
CA GLY A 115 -6.81 7.15 -18.25
C GLY A 115 -8.22 7.71 -18.47
N GLU A 116 -8.42 8.29 -19.64
CA GLU A 116 -9.71 8.92 -20.04
C GLU A 116 -10.86 7.92 -20.08
N GLU A 117 -10.58 6.65 -20.38
CA GLU A 117 -11.60 5.62 -20.39
C GLU A 117 -12.17 5.38 -18.98
N ALA A 118 -11.34 5.23 -17.98
CA ALA A 118 -11.77 5.05 -16.59
C ALA A 118 -12.56 6.28 -16.10
N ARG A 119 -12.06 7.50 -16.37
CA ARG A 119 -12.75 8.75 -16.03
C ARG A 119 -14.11 8.85 -16.72
N GLY A 120 -14.15 8.60 -18.03
CA GLY A 120 -15.37 8.71 -18.83
C GLY A 120 -16.47 7.75 -18.37
N ARG A 121 -16.13 6.53 -17.90
CA ARG A 121 -17.12 5.63 -17.28
C ARG A 121 -17.75 6.25 -16.02
N MET A 122 -16.94 6.80 -15.14
CA MET A 122 -17.45 7.44 -13.93
C MET A 122 -18.21 8.71 -14.21
N GLU A 123 -17.76 9.53 -15.15
CA GLU A 123 -18.47 10.73 -15.59
C GLU A 123 -19.84 10.39 -16.19
N ALA A 124 -19.93 9.33 -17.00
CA ALA A 124 -21.20 8.86 -17.53
C ALA A 124 -22.18 8.47 -16.42
N LEU A 125 -21.71 7.81 -15.36
CA LEU A 125 -22.53 7.49 -14.19
C LEU A 125 -22.98 8.76 -13.44
N LEU A 126 -22.08 9.69 -13.20
CA LEU A 126 -22.38 10.91 -12.45
C LEU A 126 -23.28 11.89 -13.23
N HIS A 127 -23.33 11.79 -14.55
CA HIS A 127 -24.23 12.57 -15.41
C HIS A 127 -25.58 11.86 -15.67
N ASP A 128 -25.72 10.59 -15.34
CA ASP A 128 -27.00 9.89 -15.43
C ASP A 128 -27.96 10.38 -14.33
N GLU A 129 -29.13 10.87 -14.71
CA GLU A 129 -30.09 11.49 -13.77
C GLU A 129 -30.52 10.54 -12.64
N ILE A 130 -30.68 9.24 -12.94
CA ILE A 130 -31.11 8.27 -11.94
C ILE A 130 -29.95 7.93 -11.00
N PHE A 131 -28.76 7.68 -11.53
CA PHE A 131 -27.58 7.41 -10.70
C PHE A 131 -27.24 8.62 -9.81
N ALA A 132 -27.20 9.81 -10.38
CA ALA A 132 -26.97 11.06 -9.64
C ALA A 132 -28.04 11.33 -8.58
N GLY A 133 -29.30 11.03 -8.87
CA GLY A 133 -30.40 11.13 -7.91
C GLY A 133 -30.26 10.14 -6.74
N LEU A 134 -29.88 8.89 -7.02
CA LEU A 134 -29.56 7.90 -5.97
C LEU A 134 -28.34 8.33 -5.14
N ALA A 135 -27.32 8.84 -5.79
CA ALA A 135 -26.06 9.28 -5.17
C ALA A 135 -26.15 10.68 -4.53
N GLN A 136 -27.35 11.27 -4.42
CA GLN A 136 -27.52 12.61 -3.88
C GLN A 136 -26.88 12.74 -2.47
N GLY A 137 -26.00 13.72 -2.32
CA GLY A 137 -25.23 13.93 -1.08
C GLY A 137 -23.97 13.12 -0.94
N MET A 138 -23.74 12.10 -1.77
CA MET A 138 -22.45 11.42 -1.84
C MET A 138 -21.40 12.27 -2.54
N ARG A 139 -20.13 12.07 -2.19
CA ARG A 139 -18.98 12.70 -2.83
C ARG A 139 -18.12 11.61 -3.46
N PHE A 140 -17.68 11.83 -4.70
CA PHE A 140 -16.82 10.88 -5.42
C PHE A 140 -15.44 11.49 -5.68
N ALA A 141 -14.39 10.72 -5.39
CA ALA A 141 -13.04 10.99 -5.86
C ALA A 141 -12.78 10.08 -7.07
N VAL A 142 -12.91 10.68 -8.26
CA VAL A 142 -12.68 10.00 -9.53
C VAL A 142 -11.20 10.04 -9.85
N THR A 143 -10.63 8.88 -10.20
CA THR A 143 -9.23 8.74 -10.60
C THR A 143 -9.11 8.37 -12.07
N ASP A 144 -7.91 8.28 -12.57
CA ASP A 144 -7.58 7.79 -13.92
C ASP A 144 -7.31 6.27 -13.96
N THR A 145 -7.76 5.53 -12.96
CA THR A 145 -7.69 4.08 -12.89
C THR A 145 -9.07 3.49 -12.60
N PHE A 146 -9.17 2.18 -12.60
CA PHE A 146 -10.40 1.48 -12.19
C PHE A 146 -10.79 1.68 -10.72
N ARG A 147 -9.91 2.29 -9.89
CA ARG A 147 -10.07 2.46 -8.43
C ARG A 147 -10.56 3.87 -8.11
N HIS A 148 -11.81 4.01 -7.75
CA HIS A 148 -12.39 5.28 -7.29
C HIS A 148 -12.82 5.17 -5.83
N VAL A 149 -13.22 6.30 -5.26
CA VAL A 149 -13.69 6.39 -3.87
C VAL A 149 -15.03 7.12 -3.83
N ALA A 150 -15.97 6.63 -3.03
CA ALA A 150 -17.20 7.30 -2.71
C ALA A 150 -17.32 7.55 -1.20
N VAL A 151 -17.81 8.72 -0.81
CA VAL A 151 -18.04 9.10 0.59
C VAL A 151 -19.52 9.35 0.78
N LEU A 152 -20.13 8.66 1.75
CA LEU A 152 -21.51 8.86 2.18
C LEU A 152 -21.51 9.59 3.52
N PRO A 153 -21.93 10.88 3.55
CA PRO A 153 -21.93 11.67 4.77
C PRO A 153 -22.90 11.14 5.82
N GLY A 154 -22.49 11.18 7.09
CA GLY A 154 -23.35 10.90 8.23
C GLY A 154 -23.78 9.44 8.42
N ALA A 155 -23.21 8.48 7.66
CA ALA A 155 -23.57 7.06 7.69
C ALA A 155 -22.69 6.19 8.61
N GLY A 156 -21.85 6.82 9.47
CA GLY A 156 -20.81 6.12 10.24
C GLY A 156 -21.28 5.11 11.28
N GLU A 157 -22.56 5.12 11.65
CA GLU A 157 -23.15 4.09 12.53
C GLU A 157 -23.63 2.85 11.76
N ALA A 158 -23.80 2.97 10.44
CA ALA A 158 -24.24 1.87 9.60
C ALA A 158 -23.12 0.84 9.41
N ARG A 159 -23.49 -0.44 9.39
CA ARG A 159 -22.57 -1.54 9.11
C ARG A 159 -22.82 -2.07 7.71
N TYR A 160 -21.76 -2.08 6.90
CA TYR A 160 -21.82 -2.55 5.53
C TYR A 160 -21.08 -3.88 5.41
N SER A 161 -21.79 -4.93 4.99
CA SER A 161 -21.19 -6.21 4.60
C SER A 161 -21.05 -6.21 3.08
N LEU A 162 -19.82 -6.03 2.59
CA LEU A 162 -19.50 -5.86 1.19
C LEU A 162 -18.36 -6.80 0.82
N THR A 163 -18.43 -7.39 -0.37
CA THR A 163 -17.43 -8.33 -0.86
C THR A 163 -16.47 -7.66 -1.83
N ALA A 164 -15.19 -7.90 -1.66
CA ALA A 164 -14.18 -7.41 -2.58
C ALA A 164 -14.33 -8.11 -3.96
N PRO A 165 -14.23 -7.39 -5.08
CA PRO A 165 -14.50 -7.98 -6.40
C PRO A 165 -13.46 -9.03 -6.82
N HIS A 166 -12.24 -8.96 -6.30
CA HIS A 166 -11.20 -9.97 -6.56
C HIS A 166 -11.45 -11.31 -5.86
N ASP A 167 -12.21 -11.32 -4.76
CA ASP A 167 -12.55 -12.56 -4.03
C ASP A 167 -13.60 -13.40 -4.77
N ILE A 168 -14.29 -12.81 -5.75
CA ILE A 168 -15.37 -13.46 -6.50
C ILE A 168 -15.09 -13.54 -8.01
N ALA A 169 -13.83 -13.52 -8.40
CA ALA A 169 -13.45 -13.62 -9.81
C ALA A 169 -13.97 -14.92 -10.44
N GLY A 170 -14.72 -14.80 -11.55
CA GLY A 170 -15.36 -15.93 -12.25
C GLY A 170 -16.69 -16.40 -11.64
N GLU A 171 -17.10 -15.93 -10.47
CA GLU A 171 -18.34 -16.30 -9.81
C GLU A 171 -19.54 -15.45 -10.25
N ALA A 172 -20.75 -15.96 -10.03
CA ALA A 172 -21.99 -15.21 -10.22
C ALA A 172 -22.08 -14.06 -9.21
N ILE A 173 -22.35 -12.82 -9.67
CA ILE A 173 -22.37 -11.64 -8.81
C ILE A 173 -23.61 -11.53 -7.92
N ALA A 174 -24.73 -12.17 -8.28
CA ALA A 174 -26.01 -11.99 -7.63
C ALA A 174 -26.00 -12.25 -6.10
N PRO A 175 -25.30 -13.28 -5.57
CA PRO A 175 -25.20 -13.50 -4.11
C PRO A 175 -24.38 -12.44 -3.37
N TYR A 176 -23.54 -11.70 -4.08
CA TYR A 176 -22.58 -10.75 -3.52
C TYR A 176 -22.95 -9.28 -3.73
N LEU A 177 -24.09 -9.02 -4.37
CA LEU A 177 -24.61 -7.65 -4.47
C LEU A 177 -24.88 -7.09 -3.07
N PRO A 178 -24.60 -5.78 -2.84
CA PRO A 178 -24.80 -5.16 -1.54
C PRO A 178 -26.18 -5.45 -0.94
N ALA A 179 -26.24 -5.78 0.34
CA ALA A 179 -27.50 -5.91 1.07
C ALA A 179 -28.13 -4.53 1.34
N ASP A 180 -27.30 -3.49 1.42
CA ASP A 180 -27.75 -2.11 1.52
C ASP A 180 -28.47 -1.67 0.24
N ALA A 181 -29.70 -1.14 0.40
CA ALA A 181 -30.57 -0.80 -0.72
C ALA A 181 -30.01 0.29 -1.65
N LEU A 182 -29.34 1.30 -1.07
CA LEU A 182 -28.75 2.39 -1.84
C LEU A 182 -27.57 1.88 -2.69
N LEU A 183 -26.62 1.18 -2.06
CA LEU A 183 -25.45 0.66 -2.76
C LEU A 183 -25.82 -0.38 -3.83
N ARG A 184 -26.84 -1.22 -3.54
CA ARG A 184 -27.39 -2.16 -4.52
C ARG A 184 -27.97 -1.41 -5.73
N ALA A 185 -28.81 -0.41 -5.49
CA ALA A 185 -29.43 0.38 -6.56
C ALA A 185 -28.38 1.10 -7.43
N LEU A 186 -27.35 1.66 -6.79
CA LEU A 186 -26.23 2.30 -7.52
C LEU A 186 -25.46 1.28 -8.36
N THR A 187 -25.17 0.09 -7.82
CA THR A 187 -24.48 -0.98 -8.56
C THR A 187 -25.31 -1.45 -9.75
N GLU A 188 -26.60 -1.74 -9.55
CA GLU A 188 -27.52 -2.19 -10.61
C GLU A 188 -27.72 -1.10 -11.67
N ARG A 189 -27.86 0.18 -11.26
CA ARG A 189 -27.97 1.29 -12.22
C ARG A 189 -26.70 1.48 -13.03
N SER A 190 -25.52 1.32 -12.40
CA SER A 190 -24.26 1.42 -13.13
C SER A 190 -24.15 0.41 -14.27
N MET A 191 -24.61 -0.83 -14.07
CA MET A 191 -24.64 -1.85 -15.12
C MET A 191 -25.58 -1.48 -16.28
N GLN A 192 -26.66 -0.77 -15.99
CA GLN A 192 -27.58 -0.30 -17.06
C GLN A 192 -26.95 0.84 -17.87
N VAL A 193 -26.38 1.84 -17.19
CA VAL A 193 -25.74 3.01 -17.85
C VAL A 193 -24.54 2.59 -18.69
N LEU A 194 -23.77 1.62 -18.18
CA LEU A 194 -22.55 1.17 -18.84
C LEU A 194 -22.76 -0.10 -19.71
N SER A 195 -24.01 -0.45 -20.04
CA SER A 195 -24.36 -1.69 -20.76
C SER A 195 -23.76 -1.81 -22.16
N ASP A 196 -23.47 -0.70 -22.82
CA ASP A 196 -22.89 -0.67 -24.17
C ASP A 196 -21.38 -1.00 -24.17
N TYR A 197 -20.77 -1.08 -23.00
CA TYR A 197 -19.36 -1.39 -22.85
C TYR A 197 -19.13 -2.87 -22.53
N SER A 198 -18.21 -3.50 -23.25
CA SER A 198 -17.85 -4.90 -23.04
C SER A 198 -17.00 -5.12 -21.79
N THR A 199 -16.30 -4.06 -21.32
CA THR A 199 -15.43 -4.06 -20.14
C THR A 199 -15.70 -2.84 -19.26
N ALA A 200 -15.30 -2.89 -18.00
CA ALA A 200 -15.49 -1.78 -17.05
C ALA A 200 -16.95 -1.27 -17.05
N ASN A 201 -17.89 -2.20 -17.02
CA ASN A 201 -19.31 -1.97 -17.22
C ASN A 201 -20.17 -2.01 -15.94
N CYS A 202 -19.50 -1.98 -14.77
CA CYS A 202 -20.18 -1.96 -13.47
C CYS A 202 -19.33 -1.21 -12.45
N ALA A 203 -19.95 -0.35 -11.66
CA ALA A 203 -19.35 0.27 -10.47
C ALA A 203 -19.62 -0.61 -9.26
N TRP A 204 -18.59 -1.24 -8.71
CA TRP A 204 -18.67 -2.18 -7.59
C TRP A 204 -18.22 -1.50 -6.30
N PHE A 205 -19.14 -1.35 -5.35
CA PHE A 205 -18.89 -0.73 -4.05
C PHE A 205 -18.42 -1.79 -3.03
N TRP A 206 -17.29 -1.52 -2.34
CA TRP A 206 -16.72 -2.41 -1.36
C TRP A 206 -15.78 -1.71 -0.36
N GLY A 207 -15.24 -2.44 0.62
CA GLY A 207 -14.20 -1.96 1.52
C GLY A 207 -14.62 -0.76 2.38
N ALA A 208 -15.87 -0.78 2.87
CA ALA A 208 -16.40 0.29 3.72
C ALA A 208 -15.51 0.59 4.93
N GLY A 209 -15.40 1.86 5.28
CA GLY A 209 -14.69 2.30 6.48
C GLY A 209 -15.03 3.74 6.88
N THR A 210 -14.76 4.08 8.13
CA THR A 210 -14.97 5.41 8.69
C THR A 210 -13.66 6.17 8.82
N ALA A 211 -13.71 7.49 9.08
CA ALA A 211 -12.51 8.30 9.25
C ALA A 211 -11.56 7.71 10.30
N ALA A 212 -10.36 7.32 9.87
CA ALA A 212 -9.33 6.77 10.74
C ALA A 212 -8.71 7.89 11.60
N ARG A 213 -8.50 7.61 12.89
CA ARG A 213 -7.78 8.50 13.79
C ARG A 213 -6.37 7.95 13.99
N LEU A 214 -5.40 8.58 13.35
CA LEU A 214 -4.00 8.20 13.43
C LEU A 214 -3.24 9.17 14.35
N LEU A 215 -2.11 8.70 14.88
CA LEU A 215 -1.20 9.56 15.63
C LEU A 215 -0.65 10.68 14.72
N ASN A 216 -0.37 11.85 15.28
CA ASN A 216 0.39 12.88 14.58
C ASN A 216 1.88 12.53 14.70
N PHE A 217 2.55 12.38 13.57
CA PHE A 217 3.94 11.89 13.52
C PHE A 217 4.91 12.87 14.20
N ALA A 218 4.76 14.15 13.92
CA ALA A 218 5.64 15.17 14.48
C ALA A 218 5.46 15.34 16.01
N GLU A 219 4.23 15.29 16.49
CA GLU A 219 3.93 15.35 17.94
C GLU A 219 4.43 14.10 18.68
N THR A 220 4.30 12.93 18.06
CA THR A 220 4.66 11.65 18.69
C THR A 220 6.17 11.42 18.70
N PHE A 221 6.87 11.71 17.60
CA PHE A 221 8.27 11.37 17.43
C PHE A 221 9.22 12.58 17.39
N GLY A 222 8.69 13.81 17.41
CA GLY A 222 9.48 15.04 17.30
C GLY A 222 10.23 15.14 15.97
N LYS A 223 9.67 14.60 14.88
CA LYS A 223 10.30 14.53 13.57
C LYS A 223 9.37 15.01 12.47
N LYS A 224 9.91 15.80 11.54
CA LYS A 224 9.21 16.15 10.30
C LYS A 224 9.41 15.04 9.29
N GLY A 225 8.29 14.43 8.81
CA GLY A 225 8.30 13.26 7.92
C GLY A 225 7.96 13.59 6.47
N PHE A 226 8.59 12.87 5.54
CA PHE A 226 8.34 12.90 4.10
C PHE A 226 8.19 11.47 3.55
N VAL A 227 7.28 11.25 2.61
CA VAL A 227 7.04 9.92 2.03
C VAL A 227 7.03 9.97 0.51
N ALA A 228 8.00 9.29 -0.11
CA ALA A 228 8.08 9.08 -1.55
C ALA A 228 7.41 7.74 -1.91
N THR A 229 6.18 7.81 -2.43
CA THR A 229 5.39 6.64 -2.83
C THR A 229 4.52 6.97 -4.05
N ALA A 230 4.18 5.97 -4.85
CA ALA A 230 3.15 6.06 -5.89
C ALA A 230 1.74 5.75 -5.34
N VAL A 231 1.67 4.99 -4.24
CA VAL A 231 0.46 4.32 -3.75
C VAL A 231 -0.44 5.26 -2.98
N PRO A 232 -1.70 5.50 -3.42
CA PRO A 232 -2.63 6.38 -2.72
C PRO A 232 -2.85 6.00 -1.26
N LEU A 233 -2.88 4.70 -0.95
CA LEU A 233 -3.02 4.18 0.40
C LEU A 233 -1.92 4.69 1.34
N VAL A 234 -0.66 4.54 0.93
CA VAL A 234 0.51 4.94 1.73
C VAL A 234 0.59 6.47 1.84
N LYS A 235 0.26 7.21 0.75
CA LYS A 235 0.10 8.67 0.80
C LYS A 235 -0.95 9.09 1.82
N GLY A 236 -2.09 8.41 1.84
CA GLY A 236 -3.20 8.70 2.74
C GLY A 236 -2.83 8.51 4.21
N ILE A 237 -2.18 7.40 4.56
CA ILE A 237 -1.69 7.15 5.91
C ILE A 237 -0.71 8.27 6.32
N ALA A 238 0.26 8.58 5.46
CA ALA A 238 1.24 9.64 5.71
C ALA A 238 0.56 11.01 5.96
N ARG A 239 -0.37 11.41 5.10
CA ARG A 239 -1.12 12.68 5.20
C ARG A 239 -1.97 12.75 6.47
N LEU A 240 -2.68 11.68 6.82
CA LEU A 240 -3.45 11.59 8.07
C LEU A 240 -2.58 11.71 9.31
N MET A 241 -1.31 11.33 9.22
CA MET A 241 -0.32 11.47 10.29
C MET A 241 0.41 12.82 10.27
N GLY A 242 0.07 13.74 9.37
CA GLY A 242 0.73 15.03 9.23
C GLY A 242 2.12 14.98 8.58
N MET A 243 2.45 13.90 7.86
CA MET A 243 3.64 13.81 7.03
C MET A 243 3.37 14.31 5.61
N ASP A 244 4.39 14.87 4.95
CA ASP A 244 4.27 15.29 3.57
C ASP A 244 4.44 14.09 2.62
N ALA A 245 3.45 13.87 1.77
CA ALA A 245 3.45 12.84 0.75
C ALA A 245 2.94 13.43 -0.59
N PRO A 246 3.83 14.09 -1.35
CA PRO A 246 3.47 14.73 -2.61
C PRO A 246 3.18 13.72 -3.71
N ASP A 247 2.48 14.18 -4.75
CA ASP A 247 2.38 13.44 -5.99
C ASP A 247 3.70 13.55 -6.76
N LEU A 248 4.26 12.40 -7.12
CA LEU A 248 5.51 12.27 -7.85
C LEU A 248 5.19 11.72 -9.25
N PRO A 249 5.19 12.56 -10.30
CA PRO A 249 4.74 12.15 -11.64
C PRO A 249 5.56 11.01 -12.25
N PHE A 250 6.79 10.82 -11.79
CA PHE A 250 7.71 9.77 -12.23
C PHE A 250 7.57 8.45 -11.43
N ALA A 251 6.75 8.46 -10.38
CA ALA A 251 6.55 7.28 -9.53
C ALA A 251 5.31 6.52 -9.98
N THR A 252 5.50 5.25 -10.33
CA THR A 252 4.44 4.27 -10.55
C THR A 252 4.50 3.19 -9.46
N GLY A 253 3.44 2.37 -9.33
CA GLY A 253 3.44 1.17 -8.49
C GLY A 253 4.08 -0.05 -9.18
N LEU A 254 4.45 0.06 -10.45
CA LEU A 254 4.88 -1.04 -11.29
C LEU A 254 6.40 -1.12 -11.45
N LEU A 255 6.87 -2.14 -12.18
CA LEU A 255 8.29 -2.39 -12.43
C LEU A 255 9.00 -1.22 -13.15
N ASP A 256 8.29 -0.42 -13.93
CA ASP A 256 8.80 0.73 -14.68
C ASP A 256 8.96 2.02 -13.87
N THR A 257 8.64 2.01 -12.57
CA THR A 257 8.80 3.18 -11.70
C THR A 257 10.22 3.75 -11.75
N ASP A 258 10.37 5.08 -11.62
CA ASP A 258 11.70 5.71 -11.48
C ASP A 258 12.25 5.53 -10.06
N TYR A 259 12.94 4.42 -9.84
CA TYR A 259 13.61 4.09 -8.56
C TYR A 259 14.60 5.17 -8.12
N ALA A 260 15.39 5.67 -9.09
CA ALA A 260 16.40 6.72 -8.83
C ALA A 260 15.72 8.06 -8.52
N GLY A 261 14.64 8.38 -9.22
CA GLY A 261 13.81 9.56 -8.95
C GLY A 261 13.21 9.53 -7.54
N LYS A 262 12.69 8.40 -7.10
CA LYS A 262 12.22 8.24 -5.71
C LYS A 262 13.33 8.43 -4.68
N ALA A 263 14.53 7.87 -4.93
CA ALA A 263 15.70 8.07 -4.06
C ALA A 263 16.14 9.54 -4.02
N ARG A 264 16.17 10.21 -5.17
CA ARG A 264 16.47 11.64 -5.27
C ARG A 264 15.47 12.48 -4.48
N ALA A 265 14.16 12.23 -4.61
CA ALA A 265 13.14 12.95 -3.86
C ALA A 265 13.33 12.80 -2.33
N VAL A 266 13.72 11.62 -1.86
CA VAL A 266 14.05 11.37 -0.44
C VAL A 266 15.25 12.20 -0.01
N LEU A 267 16.34 12.21 -0.81
CA LEU A 267 17.55 12.99 -0.50
C LEU A 267 17.27 14.49 -0.47
N GLU A 268 16.56 15.00 -1.47
CA GLU A 268 16.16 16.41 -1.56
C GLU A 268 15.28 16.83 -0.37
N ALA A 269 14.32 15.98 0.05
CA ALA A 269 13.51 16.24 1.25
C ALA A 269 14.38 16.35 2.51
N LEU A 270 15.32 15.41 2.71
CA LEU A 270 16.21 15.44 3.86
C LEU A 270 17.11 16.69 3.87
N ASP A 271 17.55 17.14 2.71
CA ASP A 271 18.35 18.35 2.57
C ASP A 271 17.49 19.64 2.73
N ALA A 272 16.21 19.58 2.37
CA ALA A 272 15.22 20.63 2.62
C ALA A 272 14.75 20.74 4.07
N GLY A 273 15.30 19.92 4.99
CA GLY A 273 15.03 20.04 6.42
C GLY A 273 14.15 18.97 7.04
N TYR A 274 13.62 18.02 6.28
CA TYR A 274 12.93 16.86 6.85
C TYR A 274 13.89 16.01 7.69
N ASP A 275 13.41 15.46 8.78
CA ASP A 275 14.20 14.62 9.68
C ASP A 275 14.14 13.15 9.29
N PHE A 276 12.98 12.73 8.82
CA PHE A 276 12.64 11.37 8.45
C PHE A 276 12.07 11.34 7.04
N ALA A 277 12.54 10.39 6.22
CA ALA A 277 12.01 10.20 4.87
C ALA A 277 11.82 8.71 4.57
N VAL A 278 10.72 8.40 3.89
CA VAL A 278 10.36 7.04 3.46
C VAL A 278 10.53 6.94 1.94
N LEU A 279 11.19 5.87 1.50
CA LEU A 279 11.21 5.43 0.11
C LEU A 279 10.41 4.13 0.02
N HIS A 280 9.30 4.16 -0.69
CA HIS A 280 8.42 3.01 -0.91
C HIS A 280 8.43 2.58 -2.38
N VAL A 281 8.61 1.27 -2.61
CA VAL A 281 8.58 0.66 -3.94
C VAL A 281 7.64 -0.55 -3.91
N GLU A 282 6.52 -0.48 -4.62
CA GLU A 282 5.46 -1.48 -4.67
C GLU A 282 5.74 -2.62 -5.68
N ALA A 283 6.63 -2.40 -6.64
CA ALA A 283 6.87 -3.31 -7.76
C ALA A 283 7.10 -4.79 -7.40
N PRO A 284 7.80 -5.18 -6.30
CA PRO A 284 7.93 -6.59 -5.94
C PRO A 284 6.61 -7.24 -5.51
N ASP A 285 5.70 -6.46 -4.90
CA ASP A 285 4.37 -6.91 -4.50
C ASP A 285 3.48 -7.18 -5.71
N GLU A 286 3.36 -6.23 -6.61
CA GLU A 286 2.59 -6.36 -7.85
C GLU A 286 3.10 -7.53 -8.70
N ALA A 287 4.43 -7.70 -8.85
CA ALA A 287 5.02 -8.84 -9.54
C ALA A 287 4.64 -10.18 -8.88
N SER A 288 4.52 -10.21 -7.56
CA SER A 288 4.11 -11.41 -6.82
C SER A 288 2.64 -11.74 -7.04
N HIS A 289 1.76 -10.74 -7.04
CA HIS A 289 0.33 -10.90 -7.33
C HIS A 289 0.10 -11.39 -8.78
N GLU A 290 0.92 -10.94 -9.72
CA GLU A 290 0.91 -11.44 -11.10
C GLU A 290 1.54 -12.85 -11.24
N GLY A 291 2.33 -13.29 -10.24
CA GLY A 291 3.05 -14.55 -10.24
C GLY A 291 4.31 -14.52 -11.13
N SER A 292 4.85 -13.32 -11.37
CA SER A 292 6.07 -13.12 -12.17
C SER A 292 7.32 -13.17 -11.29
N LEU A 293 7.98 -14.31 -11.25
CA LEU A 293 9.26 -14.46 -10.55
C LEU A 293 10.35 -13.54 -11.16
N GLU A 294 10.38 -13.41 -12.48
CA GLU A 294 11.37 -12.60 -13.19
C GLU A 294 11.25 -11.13 -12.79
N ASP A 295 10.02 -10.57 -12.79
CA ASP A 295 9.77 -9.18 -12.44
C ASP A 295 10.02 -8.92 -10.96
N LYS A 296 9.68 -9.86 -10.07
CA LYS A 296 10.01 -9.74 -8.64
C LYS A 296 11.52 -9.66 -8.41
N LEU A 297 12.29 -10.54 -9.04
CA LEU A 297 13.74 -10.52 -8.95
C LEU A 297 14.32 -9.21 -9.52
N GLU A 298 13.79 -8.73 -10.64
CA GLU A 298 14.26 -7.49 -11.27
C GLU A 298 13.89 -6.27 -10.41
N ALA A 299 12.70 -6.22 -9.84
CA ALA A 299 12.30 -5.15 -8.91
C ALA A 299 13.24 -5.06 -7.70
N ILE A 300 13.59 -6.21 -7.08
CA ILE A 300 14.55 -6.26 -5.97
C ILE A 300 15.94 -5.77 -6.41
N ARG A 301 16.44 -6.18 -7.59
CA ARG A 301 17.72 -5.67 -8.13
C ARG A 301 17.70 -4.15 -8.33
N ARG A 302 16.60 -3.60 -8.85
CA ARG A 302 16.45 -2.16 -9.05
C ARG A 302 16.36 -1.41 -7.73
N ILE A 303 15.65 -1.92 -6.73
CA ILE A 303 15.66 -1.36 -5.38
C ILE A 303 17.09 -1.28 -4.85
N ASP A 304 17.86 -2.37 -4.94
CA ASP A 304 19.24 -2.42 -4.47
C ASP A 304 20.12 -1.38 -5.16
N ARG A 305 20.12 -1.38 -6.49
CA ARG A 305 21.08 -0.59 -7.30
C ARG A 305 20.68 0.86 -7.50
N LEU A 306 19.39 1.11 -7.73
CA LEU A 306 18.89 2.42 -8.16
C LEU A 306 18.26 3.24 -7.02
N ALA A 307 17.70 2.57 -6.01
CA ALA A 307 17.10 3.24 -4.87
C ALA A 307 18.03 3.26 -3.66
N LEU A 308 18.52 2.11 -3.21
CA LEU A 308 19.29 1.99 -1.97
C LEU A 308 20.71 2.53 -2.10
N ALA A 309 21.42 2.21 -3.19
CA ALA A 309 22.81 2.63 -3.38
C ALA A 309 23.01 4.17 -3.32
N PRO A 310 22.16 5.03 -3.93
CA PRO A 310 22.26 6.48 -3.76
C PRO A 310 22.06 6.93 -2.31
N LEU A 311 21.14 6.32 -1.57
CA LEU A 311 20.87 6.66 -0.17
C LEU A 311 22.07 6.34 0.73
N LEU A 312 22.75 5.21 0.50
CA LEU A 312 23.92 4.79 1.27
C LEU A 312 25.14 5.68 1.03
N ARG A 313 25.23 6.36 -0.11
CA ARG A 313 26.29 7.32 -0.42
C ARG A 313 26.06 8.72 0.16
N ARG A 314 24.94 8.94 0.85
CA ARG A 314 24.63 10.23 1.46
C ARG A 314 25.72 10.66 2.47
N ALA A 315 26.16 11.91 2.37
CA ALA A 315 27.08 12.49 3.35
C ALA A 315 26.38 12.83 4.67
N GLY A 316 27.16 12.86 5.75
CA GLY A 316 26.73 13.23 7.10
C GLY A 316 26.05 12.08 7.86
N ASP A 317 25.65 12.39 9.10
CA ASP A 317 25.04 11.41 10.01
C ASP A 317 23.63 11.00 9.58
N PHE A 318 23.43 9.71 9.34
CA PHE A 318 22.13 9.13 9.08
C PHE A 318 21.97 7.73 9.67
N ARG A 319 20.72 7.30 9.87
CA ARG A 319 20.34 5.91 10.03
C ARG A 319 19.36 5.52 8.94
N LEU A 320 19.51 4.31 8.44
CA LEU A 320 18.65 3.73 7.42
C LEU A 320 18.08 2.40 7.93
N MET A 321 16.78 2.23 7.76
CA MET A 321 16.09 0.97 7.97
C MET A 321 15.65 0.44 6.61
N LEU A 322 15.88 -0.84 6.38
CA LEU A 322 15.44 -1.58 5.20
C LEU A 322 14.53 -2.72 5.63
N MET A 323 13.37 -2.85 5.00
CA MET A 323 12.42 -3.93 5.27
C MET A 323 11.38 -4.07 4.13
N PRO A 324 10.71 -5.23 3.97
CA PRO A 324 9.40 -5.30 3.36
C PRO A 324 8.33 -4.87 4.37
N ASP A 325 7.15 -4.56 3.90
CA ASP A 325 5.98 -4.31 4.76
C ASP A 325 5.25 -5.62 5.15
N HIS A 326 5.19 -6.59 4.25
CA HIS A 326 4.71 -7.96 4.44
C HIS A 326 5.43 -8.93 3.49
N TYR A 327 5.16 -10.22 3.65
CA TYR A 327 5.47 -11.22 2.63
C TYR A 327 4.37 -11.18 1.57
N THR A 328 4.76 -11.31 0.29
CA THR A 328 3.82 -11.57 -0.81
C THR A 328 4.32 -12.78 -1.57
N LEU A 329 3.64 -13.90 -1.35
CA LEU A 329 4.13 -15.20 -1.81
C LEU A 329 3.81 -15.42 -3.29
N LEU A 330 4.81 -15.67 -4.10
CA LEU A 330 4.63 -16.06 -5.50
C LEU A 330 3.79 -17.34 -5.66
N SER A 331 3.85 -18.25 -4.69
CA SER A 331 3.14 -19.53 -4.74
C SER A 331 1.62 -19.38 -4.59
N THR A 332 1.16 -18.42 -3.78
CA THR A 332 -0.26 -18.17 -3.50
C THR A 332 -0.76 -16.88 -4.13
N ARG A 333 0.15 -16.00 -4.58
CA ARG A 333 -0.13 -14.66 -5.11
C ARG A 333 -0.89 -13.77 -4.11
N THR A 334 -0.61 -13.95 -2.82
CA THR A 334 -1.28 -13.22 -1.75
C THR A 334 -0.32 -12.93 -0.61
N HIS A 335 -0.75 -12.05 0.29
CA HIS A 335 0.01 -11.64 1.45
C HIS A 335 0.04 -12.71 2.54
N ASP A 336 1.13 -12.72 3.31
CA ASP A 336 1.29 -13.58 4.48
C ASP A 336 1.71 -12.75 5.70
N GLY A 337 1.17 -13.11 6.88
CA GLY A 337 1.37 -12.37 8.14
C GLY A 337 2.63 -12.73 8.91
N THR A 338 3.57 -13.48 8.32
CA THR A 338 4.87 -13.80 8.93
C THR A 338 5.64 -12.52 9.28
N PRO A 339 6.27 -12.44 10.47
CA PRO A 339 7.09 -11.28 10.83
C PRO A 339 8.21 -11.04 9.83
N VAL A 340 8.25 -9.84 9.27
CA VAL A 340 9.15 -9.45 8.19
C VAL A 340 10.59 -9.21 8.67
N PRO A 341 11.62 -9.46 7.83
CA PRO A 341 13.00 -9.10 8.11
C PRO A 341 13.19 -7.59 8.15
N VAL A 342 13.98 -7.10 9.11
CA VAL A 342 14.30 -5.68 9.29
C VAL A 342 15.79 -5.53 9.56
N ALA A 343 16.43 -4.58 8.87
CA ALA A 343 17.80 -4.19 9.14
C ALA A 343 17.91 -2.69 9.42
N VAL A 344 18.67 -2.31 10.45
CA VAL A 344 18.99 -0.92 10.80
C VAL A 344 20.48 -0.71 10.65
N TYR A 345 20.88 0.26 9.82
CA TYR A 345 22.25 0.57 9.45
C TYR A 345 22.56 2.06 9.61
N GLY A 346 23.82 2.42 9.73
CA GLY A 346 24.29 3.80 9.67
C GLY A 346 24.96 4.28 10.96
N SER A 347 24.92 5.58 11.22
CA SER A 347 25.66 6.20 12.31
C SER A 347 25.27 5.63 13.67
N ARG A 348 26.30 5.27 14.45
CA ARG A 348 26.17 4.67 15.80
C ARG A 348 25.50 3.30 15.83
N VAL A 349 25.48 2.58 14.72
CA VAL A 349 25.07 1.17 14.63
C VAL A 349 26.31 0.33 14.35
N ALA A 350 26.57 -0.66 15.21
CA ALA A 350 27.67 -1.60 14.95
C ALA A 350 27.35 -2.38 13.67
N SER A 351 28.35 -2.51 12.78
CA SER A 351 28.15 -3.15 11.48
C SER A 351 29.22 -4.21 11.22
N GLN A 352 28.76 -5.37 10.75
CA GLN A 352 29.62 -6.46 10.24
C GLN A 352 28.97 -6.97 8.95
N PRO A 353 29.70 -7.16 7.84
CA PRO A 353 29.14 -7.64 6.57
C PRO A 353 28.38 -8.95 6.76
N ARG A 354 27.11 -8.96 6.40
CA ARG A 354 26.24 -10.13 6.35
C ARG A 354 25.05 -9.87 5.41
N PRO A 355 24.49 -10.92 4.80
CA PRO A 355 23.35 -10.74 3.92
C PRO A 355 22.12 -10.17 4.67
N PHE A 356 21.26 -9.47 3.94
CA PHE A 356 19.91 -9.15 4.36
C PHE A 356 18.97 -10.14 3.68
N THR A 357 18.53 -11.17 4.40
CA THR A 357 17.61 -12.21 3.93
C THR A 357 16.69 -12.67 5.06
N GLU A 358 15.63 -13.35 4.71
CA GLU A 358 14.71 -13.97 5.66
C GLU A 358 15.46 -14.93 6.60
N GLN A 359 16.36 -15.75 6.06
CA GLN A 359 17.17 -16.69 6.82
C GLN A 359 18.17 -15.98 7.75
N ALA A 360 18.82 -14.92 7.29
CA ALA A 360 19.74 -14.15 8.12
C ALA A 360 19.04 -13.48 9.32
N CYS A 361 17.75 -13.14 9.15
CA CYS A 361 16.92 -12.56 10.20
C CYS A 361 16.16 -13.60 11.04
N ALA A 362 16.18 -14.90 10.69
CA ALA A 362 15.34 -15.93 11.35
C ALA A 362 15.52 -16.01 12.86
N GLY A 363 16.76 -15.84 13.35
CA GLY A 363 17.10 -15.83 14.79
C GLY A 363 17.01 -14.46 15.46
N ALA A 364 16.69 -13.40 14.74
CA ALA A 364 16.62 -12.04 15.28
C ALA A 364 15.37 -11.81 16.15
N PRO A 365 15.43 -10.88 17.13
CA PRO A 365 14.29 -10.53 17.97
C PRO A 365 13.08 -10.08 17.14
N VAL A 366 11.87 -10.50 17.54
CA VAL A 366 10.63 -10.04 16.94
C VAL A 366 10.12 -8.81 17.70
N MET A 367 9.90 -7.73 16.97
CA MET A 367 9.23 -6.54 17.46
C MET A 367 7.73 -6.71 17.27
N GLU A 368 6.97 -6.76 18.37
CA GLU A 368 5.51 -6.94 18.37
C GLU A 368 4.76 -5.61 18.52
N LYS A 369 5.41 -4.59 19.08
CA LYS A 369 4.79 -3.27 19.27
C LYS A 369 5.04 -2.39 18.07
N SER A 370 4.01 -1.69 17.60
CA SER A 370 4.09 -0.79 16.47
C SER A 370 5.13 0.33 16.63
N ASP A 371 5.27 0.91 17.83
CA ASP A 371 6.24 1.97 18.10
C ASP A 371 7.70 1.47 18.19
N ALA A 372 7.92 0.16 18.36
CA ALA A 372 9.25 -0.42 18.50
C ALA A 372 10.12 -0.21 17.26
N LEU A 373 9.50 -0.24 16.06
CA LEU A 373 10.20 -0.03 14.80
C LEU A 373 10.78 1.40 14.71
N MET A 374 9.95 2.41 14.98
CA MET A 374 10.39 3.81 14.96
C MET A 374 11.39 4.10 16.05
N ARG A 375 11.24 3.50 17.27
CA ARG A 375 12.24 3.60 18.34
C ARG A 375 13.59 3.01 17.92
N ALA A 376 13.60 1.86 17.28
CA ALA A 376 14.83 1.24 16.77
C ALA A 376 15.54 2.12 15.74
N LEU A 377 14.79 2.74 14.83
CA LEU A 377 15.35 3.65 13.83
C LEU A 377 15.88 4.94 14.47
N PHE A 378 15.10 5.56 15.34
CA PHE A 378 15.45 6.87 15.93
C PHE A 378 16.47 6.74 17.08
N GLY A 379 16.72 5.53 17.60
CA GLY A 379 17.71 5.29 18.64
C GLY A 379 17.22 5.70 20.03
N GLY A 380 15.93 5.61 20.28
CA GLY A 380 15.36 5.64 21.62
C GLY A 380 15.57 4.27 22.28
N ALA A 381 16.01 4.30 23.54
CA ALA A 381 16.09 3.11 24.37
C ALA A 381 14.68 2.62 24.75
#